data_52e70722680795dc0796719a8fabcd2e
#
_entry.id   52e70722680795dc0796719a8fabcd2e
#
_cell.length_a   1.000
_cell.length_b   1.000
_cell.length_c   1.000
_cell.angle_alpha   90.00
_cell.angle_beta   90.00
_cell.angle_gamma   90.00
#
_symmetry.space_group_name_H-M   'P 1'
#
loop_
_entity.id
_entity.type
_entity.pdbx_description
1 polymer ?
#
loop_
_entity_poly.entity_id
_entity_poly.type
_entity_poly.pdbx_seq_one_letter_code
_entity_poly.pdbx_strand_id
1 'polypeptide(L)'
;MSTVQQTKNDIAWKQLFEKYNIKEEIDKTGYYIISSSQINEFRQARLMTKFDNKKTLPKLFKDNNLAILPISGTNYIIGNFQLYKNIPSIDTPIYFMEFPSQIESIDCNKINSETIALNCAYISKIIDNFLNEENKRIGVLPTVAGKMSSGQFEFKVDSSIDTGFYTIPVDRTGIEIDAGYETDESLVLIEAKNVIADDFLVRQLYYPYRLWKEKVNKKVRTIFMQYHNGIFSLYEYKFKEPDKYNSLELIKSKKYSIVSPEEMKITEQDILNIIKNIKIVDEPEVPFPQANSFDRVISLLEMLNTDTIRSKEEITEEFEFDPRQTDYYFNAGKYLGFLEETKIVVDENGKKEEKTAITLTSRGKSLFNISHKNRQLEYVKAILEHQVFYETFNEYKKNNITKEKLIQLMKDADLYNLKSDVTIERRASTIQRWIEWITNLYEVKQ
;
A
#
# COMPACT_ATOMS: atom_id res chain seq x y z
N MET A 1 -13.57 13.85 -24.35
CA MET A 1 -12.38 13.97 -23.48
C MET A 1 -12.91 14.11 -22.06
N SER A 2 -12.80 13.07 -21.24
CA SER A 2 -13.19 13.16 -19.83
C SER A 2 -12.26 14.16 -19.16
N THR A 3 -12.80 15.26 -18.66
CA THR A 3 -12.06 16.20 -17.80
C THR A 3 -11.50 15.43 -16.64
N VAL A 4 -10.18 15.30 -16.62
CA VAL A 4 -9.45 14.66 -15.53
C VAL A 4 -9.67 15.52 -14.29
N GLN A 5 -10.46 15.03 -13.35
CA GLN A 5 -10.74 15.72 -12.09
C GLN A 5 -9.43 15.91 -11.33
N GLN A 6 -9.01 17.16 -11.14
CA GLN A 6 -7.81 17.51 -10.39
C GLN A 6 -8.07 17.31 -8.89
N THR A 7 -7.10 16.77 -8.18
CA THR A 7 -7.17 16.65 -6.72
C THR A 7 -6.97 18.02 -6.05
N LYS A 8 -7.35 18.14 -4.78
CA LYS A 8 -7.05 19.35 -3.99
C LYS A 8 -5.55 19.64 -3.95
N ASN A 9 -4.69 18.60 -3.91
CA ASN A 9 -3.24 18.73 -3.97
C ASN A 9 -2.77 19.21 -5.35
N ASP A 10 -3.32 18.69 -6.45
CA ASP A 10 -2.96 19.14 -7.80
C ASP A 10 -3.24 20.64 -7.99
N ILE A 11 -4.38 21.12 -7.51
CA ILE A 11 -4.79 22.53 -7.59
C ILE A 11 -3.85 23.40 -6.74
N ALA A 12 -3.60 23.02 -5.47
CA ALA A 12 -2.78 23.77 -4.56
C ALA A 12 -1.32 23.85 -5.05
N TRP A 13 -0.74 22.73 -5.53
CA TRP A 13 0.60 22.73 -6.11
C TRP A 13 0.69 23.57 -7.37
N LYS A 14 -0.30 23.54 -8.25
CA LYS A 14 -0.34 24.42 -9.43
C LYS A 14 -0.26 25.88 -9.04
N GLN A 15 -1.07 26.31 -8.06
CA GLN A 15 -1.06 27.69 -7.56
C GLN A 15 0.28 28.08 -6.92
N LEU A 16 0.92 27.16 -6.16
CA LEU A 16 2.25 27.38 -5.59
C LEU A 16 3.31 27.56 -6.68
N PHE A 17 3.31 26.70 -7.72
CA PHE A 17 4.26 26.79 -8.82
C PHE A 17 4.13 28.10 -9.59
N GLU A 18 2.92 28.55 -9.84
CA GLU A 18 2.63 29.83 -10.50
C GLU A 18 3.07 31.02 -9.61
N LYS A 19 2.70 31.02 -8.32
CA LYS A 19 2.98 32.14 -7.41
C LYS A 19 4.47 32.37 -7.16
N TYR A 20 5.23 31.29 -7.03
CA TYR A 20 6.65 31.32 -6.64
C TYR A 20 7.60 31.02 -7.79
N ASN A 21 7.11 30.91 -9.03
CA ASN A 21 7.90 30.58 -10.23
C ASN A 21 8.79 29.34 -10.04
N ILE A 22 8.28 28.32 -9.31
CA ILE A 22 9.05 27.15 -8.86
C ILE A 22 9.72 26.44 -10.03
N LYS A 23 9.00 26.23 -11.14
CA LYS A 23 9.53 25.52 -12.31
C LYS A 23 10.72 26.28 -12.93
N GLU A 24 10.59 27.57 -13.11
CA GLU A 24 11.66 28.40 -13.70
C GLU A 24 12.91 28.42 -12.83
N GLU A 25 12.74 28.42 -11.49
CA GLU A 25 13.89 28.36 -10.58
C GLU A 25 14.55 26.97 -10.62
N ILE A 26 13.78 25.88 -10.67
CA ILE A 26 14.34 24.53 -10.83
C ILE A 26 15.12 24.41 -12.15
N ASP A 27 14.60 24.97 -13.24
CA ASP A 27 15.28 24.95 -14.55
C ASP A 27 16.62 25.71 -14.54
N LYS A 28 16.76 26.74 -13.69
CA LYS A 28 18.00 27.52 -13.54
C LYS A 28 19.00 26.91 -12.56
N THR A 29 18.52 26.42 -11.42
CA THR A 29 19.37 26.04 -10.28
C THR A 29 19.41 24.53 -10.01
N GLY A 30 18.50 23.77 -10.65
CA GLY A 30 18.31 22.35 -10.45
C GLY A 30 17.35 21.97 -9.32
N TYR A 31 17.00 22.88 -8.41
CA TYR A 31 16.09 22.65 -7.30
C TYR A 31 15.41 23.93 -6.81
N TYR A 32 14.39 23.77 -5.97
CA TYR A 32 13.73 24.87 -5.27
C TYR A 32 13.51 24.49 -3.80
N ILE A 33 13.81 25.43 -2.87
CA ILE A 33 13.52 25.26 -1.45
C ILE A 33 12.24 26.01 -1.11
N ILE A 34 11.25 25.29 -0.56
CA ILE A 34 9.97 25.85 -0.14
C ILE A 34 9.75 25.63 1.37
N SER A 35 9.21 26.65 2.04
CA SER A 35 8.86 26.53 3.46
C SER A 35 7.46 26.00 3.67
N SER A 36 7.23 25.38 4.84
CA SER A 36 5.88 24.96 5.27
C SER A 36 4.89 26.12 5.34
N SER A 37 5.36 27.35 5.67
CA SER A 37 4.51 28.54 5.67
C SER A 37 4.00 28.90 4.28
N GLN A 38 4.85 28.83 3.26
CA GLN A 38 4.44 29.05 1.87
C GLN A 38 3.43 27.99 1.40
N ILE A 39 3.69 26.71 1.74
CA ILE A 39 2.75 25.62 1.38
C ILE A 39 1.39 25.81 2.07
N ASN A 40 1.39 26.20 3.35
CA ASN A 40 0.18 26.39 4.15
C ASN A 40 -0.71 27.55 3.64
N GLU A 41 -0.23 28.43 2.77
CA GLU A 41 -1.04 29.47 2.15
C GLU A 41 -2.18 28.89 1.30
N PHE A 42 -2.00 27.69 0.76
CA PHE A 42 -2.99 27.02 -0.10
C PHE A 42 -3.58 25.77 0.55
N ARG A 43 -2.75 24.97 1.22
CA ARG A 43 -3.19 23.78 1.93
C ARG A 43 -2.15 23.37 2.98
N GLN A 44 -2.57 22.63 4.01
CA GLN A 44 -1.68 22.15 5.07
C GLN A 44 -0.47 21.40 4.50
N ALA A 45 0.74 21.83 4.88
CA ALA A 45 1.99 21.27 4.37
C ALA A 45 2.10 19.75 4.59
N ARG A 46 1.59 19.22 5.71
CA ARG A 46 1.56 17.78 5.99
C ARG A 46 0.84 16.97 4.89
N LEU A 47 -0.25 17.50 4.34
CA LEU A 47 -1.04 16.86 3.29
C LEU A 47 -0.43 17.05 1.89
N MET A 48 0.40 18.09 1.76
CA MET A 48 1.01 18.49 0.48
C MET A 48 2.38 17.86 0.24
N THR A 49 3.00 17.24 1.24
CA THR A 49 4.41 16.79 1.18
C THR A 49 4.61 15.31 1.55
N LYS A 50 3.54 14.60 1.94
CA LYS A 50 3.59 13.17 2.24
C LYS A 50 3.27 12.38 0.97
N PHE A 51 4.33 11.93 0.27
CA PHE A 51 4.24 11.12 -0.94
C PHE A 51 5.14 9.90 -0.77
N ASP A 52 4.65 8.89 -0.06
CA ASP A 52 5.43 7.71 0.33
C ASP A 52 5.62 6.71 -0.83
N ASN A 53 4.90 6.92 -1.97
CA ASN A 53 5.10 6.19 -3.23
C ASN A 53 4.90 7.11 -4.45
N LYS A 54 5.40 6.68 -5.63
CA LYS A 54 5.32 7.48 -6.87
C LYS A 54 3.88 7.78 -7.32
N LYS A 55 2.94 6.88 -7.00
CA LYS A 55 1.55 7.03 -7.44
C LYS A 55 0.84 8.19 -6.76
N THR A 56 1.24 8.53 -5.53
CA THR A 56 0.65 9.62 -4.76
C THR A 56 1.17 11.00 -5.14
N LEU A 57 2.26 11.10 -5.90
CA LEU A 57 2.79 12.37 -6.40
C LEU A 57 1.72 13.14 -7.20
N PRO A 58 1.59 14.45 -7.01
CA PRO A 58 0.71 15.30 -7.83
C PRO A 58 1.06 15.20 -9.32
N LYS A 59 0.06 15.40 -10.16
CA LYS A 59 0.25 15.32 -11.63
C LYS A 59 1.39 16.22 -12.11
N LEU A 60 1.48 17.44 -11.59
CA LEU A 60 2.53 18.39 -11.94
C LEU A 60 3.94 17.86 -11.64
N PHE A 61 4.10 17.15 -10.52
CA PHE A 61 5.38 16.51 -10.17
C PHE A 61 5.70 15.35 -11.12
N LYS A 62 4.71 14.49 -11.41
CA LYS A 62 4.88 13.37 -12.37
C LYS A 62 5.26 13.87 -13.77
N ASP A 63 4.54 14.86 -14.28
CA ASP A 63 4.75 15.40 -15.63
C ASP A 63 6.13 16.06 -15.82
N ASN A 64 6.75 16.54 -14.73
CA ASN A 64 8.06 17.19 -14.73
C ASN A 64 9.18 16.37 -14.09
N ASN A 65 8.96 15.10 -13.75
CA ASN A 65 9.89 14.22 -13.04
C ASN A 65 10.42 14.82 -11.73
N LEU A 66 9.57 15.54 -11.00
CA LEU A 66 9.90 16.19 -9.75
C LEU A 66 9.58 15.31 -8.55
N ALA A 67 10.33 15.51 -7.49
CA ALA A 67 10.09 14.93 -6.18
C ALA A 67 10.38 15.95 -5.07
N ILE A 68 9.95 15.66 -3.85
CA ILE A 68 10.09 16.56 -2.70
C ILE A 68 10.62 15.82 -1.49
N LEU A 69 11.55 16.44 -0.75
CA LEU A 69 12.08 15.93 0.51
C LEU A 69 12.04 17.00 1.60
N PRO A 70 11.75 16.66 2.85
CA PRO A 70 11.98 17.54 3.98
C PRO A 70 13.49 17.64 4.25
N ILE A 71 13.99 18.86 4.39
CA ILE A 71 15.39 19.14 4.70
C ILE A 71 15.58 19.80 6.07
N SER A 72 14.49 20.31 6.66
CA SER A 72 14.46 20.80 8.05
C SER A 72 13.08 20.64 8.64
N GLY A 73 12.87 21.08 9.88
CA GLY A 73 11.54 21.10 10.51
C GLY A 73 10.51 21.96 9.78
N THR A 74 10.94 22.87 8.92
CA THR A 74 10.08 23.84 8.23
C THR A 74 10.29 23.92 6.73
N ASN A 75 11.35 23.35 6.19
CA ASN A 75 11.71 23.50 4.78
C ASN A 75 11.77 22.16 4.05
N TYR A 76 11.39 22.23 2.78
CA TYR A 76 11.42 21.12 1.83
C TYR A 76 12.22 21.53 0.60
N ILE A 77 12.81 20.56 -0.08
CA ILE A 77 13.51 20.74 -1.36
C ILE A 77 12.76 20.00 -2.46
N ILE A 78 12.53 20.68 -3.58
CA ILE A 78 11.87 20.13 -4.78
C ILE A 78 12.91 20.09 -5.90
N GLY A 79 13.01 18.99 -6.62
CA GLY A 79 13.90 18.84 -7.76
C GLY A 79 13.73 17.52 -8.48
N ASN A 80 14.58 17.26 -9.48
CA ASN A 80 14.56 16.03 -10.27
C ASN A 80 15.34 14.93 -9.55
N PHE A 81 14.84 14.43 -8.42
CA PHE A 81 15.49 13.45 -7.56
C PHE A 81 14.95 12.03 -7.75
N GLN A 82 15.83 11.02 -7.76
CA GLN A 82 15.44 9.62 -7.71
C GLN A 82 15.20 9.18 -6.25
N LEU A 83 13.96 9.35 -5.76
CA LEU A 83 13.65 9.12 -4.35
C LEU A 83 13.04 7.75 -4.03
N TYR A 84 12.53 7.05 -5.01
CA TYR A 84 11.71 5.85 -4.82
C TYR A 84 12.42 4.60 -5.28
N LYS A 85 12.19 3.50 -4.57
CA LYS A 85 12.67 2.16 -4.91
C LYS A 85 11.50 1.24 -5.18
N ASN A 86 11.50 0.56 -6.32
CA ASN A 86 10.52 -0.49 -6.61
C ASN A 86 10.73 -1.67 -5.66
N ILE A 87 9.64 -2.27 -5.20
CA ILE A 87 9.65 -3.45 -4.36
C ILE A 87 9.62 -4.68 -5.28
N PRO A 88 10.64 -5.54 -5.23
CA PRO A 88 10.65 -6.73 -6.06
C PRO A 88 9.66 -7.78 -5.55
N SER A 89 9.15 -8.61 -6.46
CA SER A 89 8.42 -9.80 -6.06
C SER A 89 9.33 -10.76 -5.29
N ILE A 90 8.77 -11.44 -4.29
CA ILE A 90 9.47 -12.52 -3.58
C ILE A 90 9.01 -13.86 -4.17
N ASP A 91 9.94 -14.57 -4.79
CA ASP A 91 9.70 -15.88 -5.39
C ASP A 91 10.25 -17.02 -4.50
N THR A 92 10.03 -16.92 -3.19
CA THR A 92 10.42 -17.92 -2.21
C THR A 92 9.18 -18.52 -1.54
N PRO A 93 9.28 -19.79 -1.04
CA PRO A 93 8.22 -20.39 -0.25
C PRO A 93 7.84 -19.53 0.97
N ILE A 94 6.60 -19.69 1.43
CA ILE A 94 6.12 -19.04 2.65
C ILE A 94 6.65 -19.84 3.85
N TYR A 95 7.27 -19.13 4.79
CA TYR A 95 7.68 -19.71 6.09
C TYR A 95 6.51 -19.57 7.07
N PHE A 96 6.02 -20.67 7.58
CA PHE A 96 4.94 -20.69 8.57
C PHE A 96 5.48 -20.57 9.97
N MET A 97 4.92 -19.64 10.74
CA MET A 97 5.30 -19.37 12.13
C MET A 97 4.05 -19.47 13.01
N GLU A 98 4.22 -19.94 14.23
CA GLU A 98 3.11 -20.04 15.17
C GLU A 98 2.92 -18.73 15.93
N PHE A 99 1.67 -18.30 16.06
CA PHE A 99 1.31 -17.23 16.98
C PHE A 99 0.92 -17.85 18.33
N PRO A 100 1.53 -17.42 19.46
CA PRO A 100 1.27 -18.03 20.76
C PRO A 100 -0.19 -17.92 21.18
N SER A 101 -0.85 -19.03 21.44
CA SER A 101 -2.29 -19.10 21.76
C SER A 101 -2.68 -18.43 23.08
N GLN A 102 -1.71 -18.21 23.98
CA GLN A 102 -1.93 -17.53 25.27
C GLN A 102 -1.98 -15.99 25.17
N ILE A 103 -1.75 -15.43 23.99
CA ILE A 103 -1.90 -13.98 23.75
C ILE A 103 -3.35 -13.67 23.45
N GLU A 104 -4.00 -12.94 24.34
CA GLU A 104 -5.43 -12.57 24.23
C GLU A 104 -5.65 -11.12 23.79
N SER A 105 -4.63 -10.25 23.95
CA SER A 105 -4.72 -8.82 23.63
C SER A 105 -4.61 -8.48 22.15
N ILE A 106 -4.20 -9.46 21.31
CA ILE A 106 -4.06 -9.31 19.85
C ILE A 106 -4.82 -10.45 19.17
N ASP A 107 -5.79 -10.08 18.36
CA ASP A 107 -6.44 -11.01 17.42
C ASP A 107 -5.62 -11.06 16.12
N CYS A 108 -4.83 -12.11 15.96
CA CYS A 108 -3.98 -12.29 14.79
C CYS A 108 -4.75 -12.53 13.47
N ASN A 109 -6.09 -12.69 13.53
CA ASN A 109 -6.95 -12.73 12.35
C ASN A 109 -7.43 -11.34 11.91
N LYS A 110 -7.18 -10.29 12.74
CA LYS A 110 -7.62 -8.92 12.51
C LYS A 110 -6.46 -7.94 12.53
N ILE A 111 -5.47 -8.17 11.66
CA ILE A 111 -4.31 -7.29 11.53
C ILE A 111 -4.70 -6.12 10.62
N ASN A 112 -5.13 -5.02 11.22
CA ASN A 112 -5.68 -3.85 10.53
C ASN A 112 -4.81 -2.58 10.66
N SER A 113 -3.59 -2.70 11.19
CA SER A 113 -2.63 -1.61 11.30
C SER A 113 -1.18 -2.09 11.27
N GLU A 114 -0.26 -1.19 10.90
CA GLU A 114 1.19 -1.45 10.88
C GLU A 114 1.69 -1.88 12.27
N THR A 115 1.21 -1.23 13.33
CA THR A 115 1.58 -1.57 14.71
C THR A 115 1.16 -2.99 15.09
N ILE A 116 -0.06 -3.41 14.74
CA ILE A 116 -0.52 -4.79 15.01
C ILE A 116 0.29 -5.78 14.18
N ALA A 117 0.56 -5.49 12.92
CA ALA A 117 1.38 -6.34 12.06
C ALA A 117 2.79 -6.53 12.63
N LEU A 118 3.44 -5.45 13.09
CA LEU A 118 4.76 -5.49 13.73
C LEU A 118 4.75 -6.30 15.03
N ASN A 119 3.74 -6.12 15.88
CA ASN A 119 3.58 -6.88 17.11
C ASN A 119 3.39 -8.39 16.81
N CYS A 120 2.56 -8.73 15.83
CA CYS A 120 2.39 -10.12 15.39
C CYS A 120 3.70 -10.70 14.86
N ALA A 121 4.44 -9.97 14.04
CA ALA A 121 5.72 -10.40 13.50
C ALA A 121 6.79 -10.61 14.59
N TYR A 122 6.78 -9.79 15.62
CA TYR A 122 7.68 -9.93 16.77
C TYR A 122 7.31 -11.13 17.65
N ILE A 123 6.04 -11.21 18.07
CA ILE A 123 5.55 -12.25 18.99
C ILE A 123 5.69 -13.65 18.36
N SER A 124 5.39 -13.79 17.06
CA SER A 124 5.51 -15.05 16.32
C SER A 124 6.94 -15.39 15.91
N LYS A 125 7.94 -14.61 16.34
CA LYS A 125 9.36 -14.84 16.02
C LYS A 125 9.72 -14.73 14.52
N ILE A 126 8.88 -14.09 13.71
CA ILE A 126 9.18 -13.81 12.31
C ILE A 126 10.45 -12.96 12.21
N ILE A 127 10.58 -11.92 13.04
CA ILE A 127 11.74 -11.03 13.03
C ILE A 127 13.01 -11.80 13.43
N ASP A 128 12.96 -12.60 14.48
CA ASP A 128 14.08 -13.47 14.89
C ASP A 128 14.53 -14.40 13.76
N ASN A 129 13.58 -15.10 13.10
CA ASN A 129 13.86 -15.99 11.99
C ASN A 129 14.43 -15.27 10.78
N PHE A 130 13.87 -14.10 10.47
CA PHE A 130 14.35 -13.29 9.34
C PHE A 130 15.78 -12.79 9.56
N LEU A 131 16.11 -12.32 10.76
CA LEU A 131 17.44 -11.80 11.09
C LEU A 131 18.47 -12.91 11.02
N ASN A 132 18.15 -14.10 11.53
CA ASN A 132 18.99 -15.31 11.53
C ASN A 132 20.43 -15.04 12.00
N GLU A 133 20.58 -14.34 13.13
CA GLU A 133 21.89 -14.05 13.72
C GLU A 133 22.39 -15.28 14.51
N GLU A 134 23.69 -15.56 14.44
CA GLU A 134 24.28 -16.75 15.06
C GLU A 134 24.46 -16.56 16.56
N ASN A 135 24.87 -15.36 17.00
CA ASN A 135 25.12 -15.05 18.41
C ASN A 135 23.88 -14.42 19.05
N LYS A 136 23.11 -15.22 19.76
CA LYS A 136 21.86 -14.79 20.42
C LYS A 136 21.96 -14.87 21.95
N ARG A 137 22.70 -13.97 22.60
CA ARG A 137 22.72 -13.89 24.07
C ARG A 137 21.45 -13.22 24.60
N ILE A 138 21.10 -12.08 24.01
CA ILE A 138 19.94 -11.30 24.44
C ILE A 138 18.69 -11.52 23.57
N GLY A 139 18.82 -12.18 22.40
CA GLY A 139 17.73 -12.31 21.42
C GLY A 139 17.45 -11.00 20.70
N VAL A 140 16.20 -10.83 20.21
CA VAL A 140 15.72 -9.63 19.53
C VAL A 140 14.85 -8.83 20.50
N LEU A 141 15.31 -7.64 20.90
CA LEU A 141 14.62 -6.81 21.90
C LEU A 141 14.09 -5.51 21.26
N PRO A 142 12.84 -5.11 21.49
CA PRO A 142 12.32 -3.84 21.02
C PRO A 142 12.99 -2.69 21.78
N THR A 143 13.52 -1.69 21.06
CA THR A 143 14.27 -0.58 21.67
C THR A 143 13.90 0.79 21.14
N VAL A 144 13.67 0.94 19.85
CA VAL A 144 13.46 2.23 19.20
C VAL A 144 12.15 2.25 18.44
N ALA A 145 11.30 3.23 18.69
CA ALA A 145 10.09 3.48 17.92
C ALA A 145 9.64 4.94 18.07
N GLY A 146 8.82 5.39 17.13
CA GLY A 146 8.13 6.68 17.18
C GLY A 146 8.90 7.83 16.54
N LYS A 147 8.44 9.04 16.84
CA LYS A 147 8.92 10.29 16.22
C LYS A 147 10.18 10.82 16.89
N MET A 148 11.13 11.25 16.07
CA MET A 148 12.38 11.85 16.54
C MET A 148 12.97 12.82 15.50
N SER A 149 14.06 13.49 15.86
CA SER A 149 14.82 14.35 14.95
C SER A 149 15.86 13.54 14.17
N SER A 150 16.02 13.81 12.88
CA SER A 150 17.01 13.15 12.01
C SER A 150 18.46 13.43 12.35
N GLY A 151 18.73 14.46 13.16
CA GLY A 151 20.08 15.02 13.29
C GLY A 151 20.48 15.88 12.08
N GLN A 152 21.78 16.15 11.95
CA GLN A 152 22.35 16.92 10.85
C GLN A 152 23.25 16.03 10.00
N PHE A 153 23.04 16.01 8.70
CA PHE A 153 23.88 15.29 7.74
C PHE A 153 23.70 15.84 6.33
N GLU A 154 24.61 15.48 5.45
CA GLU A 154 24.53 15.74 4.02
C GLU A 154 24.59 14.43 3.26
N PHE A 155 23.96 14.39 2.09
CA PHE A 155 23.96 13.21 1.24
C PHE A 155 23.81 13.54 -0.24
N LYS A 156 24.24 12.59 -1.09
CA LYS A 156 24.07 12.64 -2.54
C LYS A 156 22.87 11.85 -2.96
N VAL A 157 22.06 12.42 -3.88
CA VAL A 157 20.93 11.74 -4.51
C VAL A 157 21.04 11.86 -6.03
N ASP A 158 20.82 10.76 -6.74
CA ASP A 158 20.91 10.73 -8.19
C ASP A 158 19.76 11.55 -8.82
N SER A 159 20.09 12.18 -9.96
CA SER A 159 19.09 12.87 -10.79
C SER A 159 18.15 11.87 -11.45
N SER A 160 16.89 12.25 -11.63
CA SER A 160 15.88 11.45 -12.36
C SER A 160 15.85 11.73 -13.87
N ILE A 161 16.60 12.73 -14.36
CA ILE A 161 16.55 13.20 -15.75
C ILE A 161 17.90 13.08 -16.47
N ASP A 162 19.01 12.94 -15.74
CA ASP A 162 20.36 12.80 -16.27
C ASP A 162 21.24 11.89 -15.40
N THR A 163 22.53 11.81 -15.67
CA THR A 163 23.50 11.01 -14.91
C THR A 163 24.14 11.76 -13.73
N GLY A 164 23.65 12.97 -13.43
CA GLY A 164 24.15 13.80 -12.34
C GLY A 164 23.61 13.38 -10.98
N PHE A 165 24.05 14.11 -9.97
CA PHE A 165 23.54 13.98 -8.61
C PHE A 165 23.41 15.36 -7.95
N TYR A 166 22.58 15.42 -6.93
CA TYR A 166 22.40 16.58 -6.07
C TYR A 166 22.97 16.30 -4.69
N THR A 167 23.61 17.29 -4.08
CA THR A 167 24.02 17.23 -2.68
C THR A 167 22.98 17.95 -1.83
N ILE A 168 22.35 17.24 -0.91
CA ILE A 168 21.24 17.73 -0.09
C ILE A 168 21.65 17.78 1.37
N PRO A 169 21.68 18.97 2.00
CA PRO A 169 21.86 19.10 3.44
C PRO A 169 20.54 18.85 4.18
N VAL A 170 20.61 18.16 5.31
CA VAL A 170 19.48 17.90 6.23
C VAL A 170 19.81 18.45 7.60
N ASP A 171 18.94 19.30 8.14
CA ASP A 171 19.07 19.87 9.47
C ASP A 171 17.84 19.58 10.34
N ARG A 172 17.93 18.53 11.15
CA ARG A 172 16.94 18.20 12.20
C ARG A 172 15.48 18.15 11.71
N THR A 173 15.25 17.49 10.60
CA THR A 173 13.88 17.20 10.15
C THR A 173 13.24 16.09 10.97
N GLY A 174 11.92 16.04 10.98
CA GLY A 174 11.17 14.94 11.62
C GLY A 174 11.34 13.62 10.87
N ILE A 175 11.61 12.56 11.62
CA ILE A 175 11.56 11.17 11.16
C ILE A 175 10.64 10.36 12.07
N GLU A 176 10.13 9.29 11.55
CA GLU A 176 9.35 8.30 12.31
C GLU A 176 9.96 6.92 12.07
N ILE A 177 10.01 6.10 13.09
CA ILE A 177 10.45 4.71 13.03
C ILE A 177 9.31 3.87 13.56
N ASP A 178 8.75 2.98 12.74
CA ASP A 178 7.60 2.15 13.13
C ASP A 178 8.00 1.12 14.18
N ALA A 179 9.17 0.47 13.99
CA ALA A 179 9.77 -0.37 15.00
C ALA A 179 11.29 -0.45 14.86
N GLY A 180 11.98 -0.51 15.99
CA GLY A 180 13.40 -0.78 16.07
C GLY A 180 13.69 -1.86 17.09
N TYR A 181 14.56 -2.79 16.70
CA TYR A 181 14.96 -3.91 17.51
C TYR A 181 16.47 -3.96 17.65
N GLU A 182 16.93 -4.33 18.82
CA GLU A 182 18.36 -4.47 19.07
C GLU A 182 18.70 -5.94 19.39
N THR A 183 19.79 -6.39 18.82
CA THR A 183 20.38 -7.72 19.05
C THR A 183 21.78 -7.53 19.60
N ASP A 184 22.51 -8.63 19.85
CA ASP A 184 23.94 -8.55 20.21
C ASP A 184 24.78 -7.82 19.16
N GLU A 185 24.45 -7.98 17.86
CA GLU A 185 25.29 -7.56 16.75
C GLU A 185 24.77 -6.33 16.01
N SER A 186 23.45 -6.09 16.05
CA SER A 186 22.81 -5.09 15.21
C SER A 186 21.73 -4.28 15.89
N LEU A 187 21.50 -3.07 15.38
CA LEU A 187 20.28 -2.30 15.52
C LEU A 187 19.49 -2.43 14.22
N VAL A 188 18.28 -2.94 14.31
CA VAL A 188 17.39 -3.20 13.17
C VAL A 188 16.29 -2.15 13.17
N LEU A 189 16.15 -1.41 12.09
CA LEU A 189 15.10 -0.38 11.89
C LEU A 189 14.12 -0.89 10.85
N ILE A 190 12.84 -0.89 11.18
CA ILE A 190 11.79 -1.38 10.30
C ILE A 190 10.83 -0.24 9.95
N GLU A 191 10.59 -0.08 8.67
CA GLU A 191 9.43 0.63 8.10
C GLU A 191 8.41 -0.41 7.67
N ALA A 192 7.18 -0.26 8.13
CA ALA A 192 6.09 -1.20 7.88
C ALA A 192 4.98 -0.57 7.04
N LYS A 193 4.34 -1.38 6.20
CA LYS A 193 3.12 -1.02 5.47
C LYS A 193 2.09 -2.12 5.60
N ASN A 194 0.88 -1.75 5.98
CA ASN A 194 -0.27 -2.65 6.07
C ASN A 194 -1.11 -2.65 4.79
N VAL A 195 -0.46 -2.37 3.66
CA VAL A 195 -1.05 -2.35 2.32
C VAL A 195 -0.02 -2.81 1.29
N ILE A 196 -0.50 -3.22 0.12
CA ILE A 196 0.40 -3.55 -0.99
C ILE A 196 0.91 -2.26 -1.63
N ALA A 197 2.21 -2.04 -1.56
CA ALA A 197 2.91 -1.00 -2.28
C ALA A 197 3.78 -1.60 -3.40
N ASP A 198 3.86 -0.92 -4.55
CA ASP A 198 4.73 -1.33 -5.66
C ASP A 198 6.13 -0.70 -5.54
N ASP A 199 6.21 0.44 -4.90
CA ASP A 199 7.44 1.17 -4.57
C ASP A 199 7.29 1.88 -3.22
N PHE A 200 8.40 2.36 -2.68
CA PHE A 200 8.43 3.15 -1.45
C PHE A 200 9.44 4.28 -1.53
N LEU A 201 9.21 5.32 -0.71
CA LEU A 201 10.12 6.43 -0.53
C LEU A 201 11.33 5.99 0.30
N VAL A 202 12.52 5.89 -0.31
CA VAL A 202 13.75 5.41 0.36
C VAL A 202 14.11 6.23 1.60
N ARG A 203 13.67 7.49 1.69
CA ARG A 203 13.84 8.36 2.87
C ARG A 203 13.38 7.69 4.16
N GLN A 204 12.32 6.89 4.12
CA GLN A 204 11.76 6.21 5.30
C GLN A 204 12.75 5.24 5.94
N LEU A 205 13.64 4.64 5.14
CA LEU A 205 14.77 3.83 5.65
C LEU A 205 16.04 4.66 5.80
N TYR A 206 16.30 5.61 4.90
CA TYR A 206 17.58 6.31 4.81
C TYR A 206 17.82 7.28 5.96
N TYR A 207 16.85 8.14 6.29
CA TYR A 207 17.03 9.13 7.36
C TYR A 207 17.19 8.49 8.75
N PRO A 208 16.38 7.49 9.14
CA PRO A 208 16.64 6.70 10.34
C PRO A 208 18.00 6.00 10.32
N TYR A 209 18.43 5.41 9.19
CA TYR A 209 19.73 4.79 9.03
C TYR A 209 20.88 5.79 9.30
N ARG A 210 20.83 6.98 8.69
CA ARG A 210 21.85 8.02 8.88
C ARG A 210 21.96 8.45 10.33
N LEU A 211 20.82 8.68 10.98
CA LEU A 211 20.77 9.06 12.40
C LEU A 211 21.40 8.01 13.30
N TRP A 212 21.01 6.76 13.13
CA TRP A 212 21.41 5.69 14.06
C TRP A 212 22.81 5.17 13.78
N LYS A 213 23.27 5.23 12.53
CA LYS A 213 24.67 4.91 12.20
C LYS A 213 25.68 5.74 12.96
N GLU A 214 25.37 7.01 13.25
CA GLU A 214 26.25 7.89 14.04
C GLU A 214 26.11 7.67 15.57
N LYS A 215 25.01 7.08 16.02
CA LYS A 215 24.69 6.93 17.44
C LYS A 215 25.12 5.61 18.06
N VAL A 216 25.22 4.56 17.26
CA VAL A 216 25.53 3.21 17.76
C VAL A 216 26.77 2.63 17.09
N ASN A 217 27.51 1.83 17.85
CA ASN A 217 28.67 1.09 17.32
C ASN A 217 28.30 -0.22 16.61
N LYS A 218 27.04 -0.68 16.79
CA LYS A 218 26.50 -1.88 16.15
C LYS A 218 26.19 -1.62 14.68
N LYS A 219 26.08 -2.71 13.90
CA LYS A 219 25.61 -2.65 12.54
C LYS A 219 24.16 -2.16 12.50
N VAL A 220 23.86 -1.11 11.74
CA VAL A 220 22.48 -0.69 11.51
C VAL A 220 21.94 -1.42 10.28
N ARG A 221 20.85 -2.15 10.46
CA ARG A 221 20.14 -2.93 9.42
C ARG A 221 18.80 -2.26 9.15
N THR A 222 18.41 -2.15 7.89
CA THR A 222 17.14 -1.54 7.50
C THR A 222 16.26 -2.57 6.81
N ILE A 223 15.02 -2.67 7.27
CA ILE A 223 14.02 -3.62 6.76
C ILE A 223 12.78 -2.84 6.35
N PHE A 224 12.29 -3.14 5.16
CA PHE A 224 10.96 -2.75 4.73
C PHE A 224 10.05 -3.98 4.88
N MET A 225 8.93 -3.82 5.56
CA MET A 225 7.96 -4.88 5.80
C MET A 225 6.61 -4.50 5.20
N GLN A 226 5.99 -5.44 4.49
CA GLN A 226 4.59 -5.33 4.08
C GLN A 226 3.79 -6.44 4.71
N TYR A 227 2.58 -6.12 5.15
CA TYR A 227 1.59 -7.11 5.53
C TYR A 227 0.32 -6.94 4.69
N HIS A 228 -0.18 -8.03 4.17
CA HIS A 228 -1.52 -8.10 3.59
C HIS A 228 -2.00 -9.55 3.50
N ASN A 229 -3.28 -9.76 3.68
CA ASN A 229 -3.96 -11.04 3.48
C ASN A 229 -3.24 -12.26 4.12
N GLY A 230 -2.79 -12.11 5.37
CA GLY A 230 -2.10 -13.17 6.12
C GLY A 230 -0.62 -13.35 5.80
N ILE A 231 -0.04 -12.56 4.89
CA ILE A 231 1.35 -12.66 4.47
C ILE A 231 2.16 -11.46 4.95
N PHE A 232 3.27 -11.75 5.63
CA PHE A 232 4.33 -10.79 5.96
C PHE A 232 5.46 -10.93 4.94
N SER A 233 5.73 -9.89 4.19
CA SER A 233 6.84 -9.80 3.23
C SER A 233 7.91 -8.89 3.79
N LEU A 234 9.10 -9.43 4.10
CA LEU A 234 10.22 -8.69 4.67
C LEU A 234 11.34 -8.57 3.65
N TYR A 235 11.86 -7.35 3.53
CA TYR A 235 12.94 -6.99 2.60
C TYR A 235 14.05 -6.29 3.37
N GLU A 236 15.22 -6.91 3.50
CA GLU A 236 16.39 -6.26 4.10
C GLU A 236 17.18 -5.53 3.02
N TYR A 237 17.39 -4.26 3.27
CA TYR A 237 18.18 -3.39 2.41
C TYR A 237 19.46 -2.92 3.11
N LYS A 238 20.47 -2.61 2.31
CA LYS A 238 21.73 -2.04 2.77
C LYS A 238 22.14 -0.86 1.89
N PHE A 239 22.57 0.22 2.50
CA PHE A 239 23.23 1.32 1.80
C PHE A 239 24.73 0.96 1.65
N LYS A 240 25.19 0.72 0.42
CA LYS A 240 26.62 0.42 0.14
C LYS A 240 27.51 1.60 0.47
N GLU A 241 27.08 2.78 0.06
CA GLU A 241 27.72 4.05 0.30
C GLU A 241 26.81 4.87 1.22
N PRO A 242 27.18 5.05 2.51
CA PRO A 242 26.29 5.72 3.47
C PRO A 242 25.86 7.13 3.10
N ASP A 243 26.69 7.86 2.35
CA ASP A 243 26.42 9.23 1.93
C ASP A 243 25.67 9.32 0.59
N LYS A 244 25.36 8.16 -0.03
CA LYS A 244 24.65 8.08 -1.29
C LYS A 244 23.29 7.43 -1.12
N TYR A 245 22.24 8.22 -1.29
CA TYR A 245 20.84 7.81 -1.12
C TYR A 245 20.46 6.62 -2.01
N ASN A 246 20.88 6.63 -3.27
CA ASN A 246 20.55 5.62 -4.26
C ASN A 246 21.44 4.37 -4.20
N SER A 247 22.39 4.29 -3.24
CA SER A 247 23.22 3.09 -3.03
C SER A 247 22.48 1.93 -2.35
N LEU A 248 21.16 2.03 -2.21
CA LEU A 248 20.29 1.04 -1.58
C LEU A 248 20.21 -0.25 -2.41
N GLU A 249 20.62 -1.37 -1.81
CA GLU A 249 20.55 -2.70 -2.41
C GLU A 249 19.75 -3.66 -1.55
N LEU A 250 18.96 -4.53 -2.19
CA LEU A 250 18.29 -5.64 -1.54
C LEU A 250 19.33 -6.71 -1.16
N ILE A 251 19.37 -7.08 0.11
CA ILE A 251 20.25 -8.14 0.65
C ILE A 251 19.53 -9.49 0.66
N LYS A 252 18.30 -9.50 1.16
CA LYS A 252 17.44 -10.68 1.19
C LYS A 252 15.99 -10.30 1.34
N SER A 253 15.12 -11.23 0.94
CA SER A 253 13.68 -11.11 1.17
C SER A 253 13.09 -12.47 1.50
N LYS A 254 12.04 -12.49 2.33
CA LYS A 254 11.31 -13.71 2.69
C LYS A 254 9.83 -13.38 2.93
N LYS A 255 8.98 -14.38 2.69
CA LYS A 255 7.56 -14.35 3.05
C LYS A 255 7.31 -15.22 4.27
N TYR A 256 6.44 -14.73 5.14
CA TYR A 256 6.00 -15.46 6.34
C TYR A 256 4.49 -15.42 6.47
N SER A 257 3.94 -16.41 7.17
CA SER A 257 2.56 -16.41 7.60
C SER A 257 2.43 -16.96 9.01
N ILE A 258 1.51 -16.40 9.78
CA ILE A 258 1.04 -16.95 11.06
C ILE A 258 -0.29 -17.70 10.89
N VAL A 259 -0.83 -17.70 9.68
CA VAL A 259 -1.95 -18.59 9.28
C VAL A 259 -1.36 -19.98 9.01
N SER A 260 -2.01 -21.03 9.52
CA SER A 260 -1.49 -22.38 9.33
C SER A 260 -1.46 -22.80 7.85
N PRO A 261 -0.58 -23.75 7.46
CA PRO A 261 -0.55 -24.26 6.09
C PRO A 261 -1.91 -24.80 5.62
N GLU A 262 -2.67 -25.43 6.51
CA GLU A 262 -4.00 -25.97 6.23
C GLU A 262 -5.01 -24.86 5.90
N GLU A 263 -4.96 -23.75 6.64
CA GLU A 263 -5.82 -22.58 6.43
C GLU A 263 -5.38 -21.73 5.22
N MET A 264 -4.14 -21.85 4.77
CA MET A 264 -3.67 -21.21 3.54
C MET A 264 -3.98 -22.04 2.30
N LYS A 265 -4.21 -23.35 2.46
CA LYS A 265 -4.39 -24.27 1.34
C LYS A 265 -5.84 -24.25 0.83
N ILE A 266 -6.02 -23.70 -0.36
CA ILE A 266 -7.26 -23.78 -1.14
C ILE A 266 -7.05 -24.81 -2.25
N THR A 267 -8.04 -25.65 -2.49
CA THR A 267 -8.01 -26.68 -3.53
C THR A 267 -8.97 -26.33 -4.66
N GLU A 268 -8.74 -26.90 -5.84
CA GLU A 268 -9.69 -26.77 -6.94
C GLU A 268 -11.08 -27.29 -6.54
N GLN A 269 -11.14 -28.35 -5.71
CA GLN A 269 -12.42 -28.88 -5.22
C GLN A 269 -13.19 -27.89 -4.35
N ASP A 270 -12.49 -27.05 -3.55
CA ASP A 270 -13.13 -25.98 -2.78
C ASP A 270 -13.85 -24.99 -3.73
N ILE A 271 -13.20 -24.61 -4.84
CA ILE A 271 -13.77 -23.70 -5.84
C ILE A 271 -14.94 -24.36 -6.59
N LEU A 272 -14.80 -25.64 -6.98
CA LEU A 272 -15.87 -26.39 -7.64
C LEU A 272 -17.10 -26.53 -6.75
N ASN A 273 -16.92 -26.68 -5.44
CA ASN A 273 -18.03 -26.74 -4.49
C ASN A 273 -18.79 -25.38 -4.42
N ILE A 274 -18.08 -24.26 -4.52
CA ILE A 274 -18.72 -22.93 -4.62
C ILE A 274 -19.54 -22.87 -5.89
N ILE A 275 -18.96 -23.18 -7.05
CA ILE A 275 -19.62 -23.10 -8.36
C ILE A 275 -20.90 -23.94 -8.40
N LYS A 276 -20.86 -25.15 -7.83
CA LYS A 276 -22.01 -26.05 -7.80
C LYS A 276 -23.21 -25.50 -7.00
N ASN A 277 -22.94 -24.70 -5.98
CA ASN A 277 -23.95 -24.22 -5.04
C ASN A 277 -24.26 -22.73 -5.17
N ILE A 278 -23.56 -22.04 -6.09
CA ILE A 278 -23.70 -20.59 -6.25
C ILE A 278 -25.07 -20.23 -6.81
N LYS A 279 -25.59 -19.11 -6.34
CA LYS A 279 -26.77 -18.46 -6.91
C LYS A 279 -26.31 -17.14 -7.52
N ILE A 280 -26.61 -16.96 -8.80
CA ILE A 280 -26.35 -15.71 -9.48
C ILE A 280 -27.28 -14.64 -8.90
N VAL A 281 -26.71 -13.48 -8.62
CA VAL A 281 -27.42 -12.31 -8.12
C VAL A 281 -27.67 -11.33 -9.26
N ASP A 282 -28.67 -10.48 -9.09
CA ASP A 282 -28.92 -9.38 -10.01
C ASP A 282 -27.73 -8.39 -9.97
N GLU A 283 -27.39 -7.83 -11.12
CA GLU A 283 -26.30 -6.84 -11.19
C GLU A 283 -26.64 -5.58 -10.37
N PRO A 284 -25.76 -5.16 -9.45
CA PRO A 284 -26.05 -4.02 -8.59
C PRO A 284 -25.97 -2.70 -9.35
N GLU A 285 -26.75 -1.70 -8.94
CA GLU A 285 -26.67 -0.32 -9.45
C GLU A 285 -25.41 0.41 -8.94
N VAL A 286 -24.24 -0.21 -9.12
CA VAL A 286 -22.91 0.27 -8.75
C VAL A 286 -22.03 0.25 -9.99
N PRO A 287 -21.16 1.28 -10.19
CA PRO A 287 -20.23 1.26 -11.31
C PRO A 287 -19.41 -0.05 -11.34
N PHE A 288 -19.39 -0.71 -12.49
CA PHE A 288 -18.63 -1.94 -12.67
C PHE A 288 -17.16 -1.77 -12.31
N PRO A 289 -16.51 -2.70 -11.60
CA PRO A 289 -15.16 -2.55 -11.08
C PRO A 289 -14.10 -2.19 -12.14
N GLN A 290 -13.16 -1.35 -11.76
CA GLN A 290 -11.93 -1.04 -12.51
C GLN A 290 -10.69 -1.27 -11.63
N ALA A 291 -10.77 -2.18 -10.69
CA ALA A 291 -9.75 -2.52 -9.69
C ALA A 291 -9.00 -3.78 -10.12
N ASN A 292 -7.94 -3.64 -10.91
CA ASN A 292 -7.22 -4.79 -11.49
C ASN A 292 -6.50 -5.67 -10.44
N SER A 293 -6.15 -5.15 -9.27
CA SER A 293 -5.56 -5.94 -8.18
C SER A 293 -6.64 -6.28 -7.15
N PHE A 294 -7.05 -7.55 -7.09
CA PHE A 294 -8.00 -7.99 -6.08
C PHE A 294 -7.37 -7.96 -4.67
N ASP A 295 -6.07 -8.23 -4.55
CA ASP A 295 -5.35 -8.13 -3.28
C ASP A 295 -5.46 -6.72 -2.65
N ARG A 296 -5.50 -5.66 -3.46
CA ARG A 296 -5.74 -4.30 -2.97
C ARG A 296 -7.17 -4.08 -2.49
N VAL A 297 -8.16 -4.79 -3.06
CA VAL A 297 -9.52 -4.81 -2.53
C VAL A 297 -9.51 -5.45 -1.14
N ILE A 298 -8.81 -6.58 -0.99
CA ILE A 298 -8.65 -7.26 0.31
C ILE A 298 -7.97 -6.33 1.33
N SER A 299 -6.86 -5.69 0.97
CA SER A 299 -6.17 -4.74 1.86
C SER A 299 -7.09 -3.60 2.31
N LEU A 300 -7.93 -3.09 1.41
CA LEU A 300 -8.93 -2.07 1.76
C LEU A 300 -9.95 -2.59 2.77
N LEU A 301 -10.46 -3.80 2.59
CA LEU A 301 -11.39 -4.42 3.53
C LEU A 301 -10.75 -4.68 4.89
N GLU A 302 -9.51 -5.17 4.92
CA GLU A 302 -8.73 -5.39 6.15
C GLU A 302 -8.55 -4.08 6.94
N MET A 303 -8.18 -2.99 6.28
CA MET A 303 -8.01 -1.69 6.92
C MET A 303 -9.33 -1.11 7.45
N LEU A 304 -10.42 -1.29 6.71
CA LEU A 304 -11.74 -0.81 7.13
C LEU A 304 -12.36 -1.65 8.26
N ASN A 305 -11.74 -2.78 8.61
CA ASN A 305 -12.13 -3.59 9.76
C ASN A 305 -11.67 -2.97 11.08
N THR A 306 -12.17 -1.79 11.38
CA THR A 306 -11.91 -1.01 12.60
C THR A 306 -13.22 -0.46 13.15
N ASP A 307 -13.21 -0.07 14.44
CA ASP A 307 -14.36 0.59 15.07
C ASP A 307 -14.43 2.09 14.68
N THR A 308 -13.38 2.64 14.09
CA THR A 308 -13.32 4.05 13.74
C THR A 308 -13.80 4.25 12.31
N ILE A 309 -14.87 5.02 12.15
CA ILE A 309 -15.36 5.45 10.83
C ILE A 309 -14.53 6.65 10.39
N ARG A 310 -13.95 6.57 9.19
CA ARG A 310 -13.13 7.62 8.59
C ARG A 310 -13.76 8.14 7.32
N SER A 311 -13.49 9.39 7.02
CA SER A 311 -13.89 9.96 5.74
C SER A 311 -13.15 9.27 4.58
N LYS A 312 -13.75 9.28 3.43
CA LYS A 312 -13.13 8.79 2.19
C LYS A 312 -11.78 9.48 1.90
N GLU A 313 -11.66 10.76 2.24
CA GLU A 313 -10.42 11.54 2.09
C GLU A 313 -9.32 10.98 2.99
N GLU A 314 -9.61 10.74 4.30
CA GLU A 314 -8.65 10.17 5.25
C GLU A 314 -8.19 8.78 4.83
N ILE A 315 -9.12 7.93 4.37
CA ILE A 315 -8.79 6.59 3.86
C ILE A 315 -7.87 6.69 2.64
N THR A 316 -8.15 7.62 1.71
CA THR A 316 -7.32 7.82 0.51
C THR A 316 -5.90 8.25 0.87
N GLU A 317 -5.75 9.10 1.87
CA GLU A 317 -4.46 9.58 2.38
C GLU A 317 -3.69 8.46 3.09
N GLU A 318 -4.35 7.67 3.93
CA GLU A 318 -3.72 6.57 4.67
C GLU A 318 -3.31 5.39 3.78
N PHE A 319 -4.12 5.06 2.77
CA PHE A 319 -3.79 4.01 1.79
C PHE A 319 -2.74 4.43 0.76
N GLU A 320 -2.36 5.71 0.76
CA GLU A 320 -1.43 6.22 -0.24
C GLU A 320 -1.88 5.89 -1.67
N PHE A 321 -3.19 5.80 -1.90
CA PHE A 321 -3.73 5.63 -3.24
C PHE A 321 -3.67 6.92 -4.03
N ASP A 322 -3.45 6.80 -5.33
CA ASP A 322 -3.88 7.87 -6.24
C ASP A 322 -5.39 8.10 -6.01
N PRO A 323 -5.83 9.31 -5.66
CA PRO A 323 -7.24 9.60 -5.34
C PRO A 323 -8.25 9.12 -6.39
N ARG A 324 -7.81 8.99 -7.66
CA ARG A 324 -8.63 8.44 -8.74
C ARG A 324 -8.79 6.92 -8.63
N GLN A 325 -7.77 6.23 -8.12
CA GLN A 325 -7.83 4.77 -7.94
C GLN A 325 -8.66 4.41 -6.71
N THR A 326 -8.73 5.28 -5.70
CA THR A 326 -9.52 5.05 -4.50
C THR A 326 -10.98 4.73 -4.85
N ASP A 327 -11.59 5.51 -5.75
CA ASP A 327 -12.96 5.27 -6.21
C ASP A 327 -13.12 3.91 -6.90
N TYR A 328 -12.11 3.45 -7.62
CA TYR A 328 -12.17 2.16 -8.29
C TYR A 328 -12.20 1.00 -7.29
N TYR A 329 -11.40 1.07 -6.22
CA TYR A 329 -11.37 0.05 -5.18
C TYR A 329 -12.60 0.12 -4.27
N PHE A 330 -13.11 1.32 -3.95
CA PHE A 330 -14.37 1.47 -3.24
C PHE A 330 -15.55 0.91 -4.03
N ASN A 331 -15.64 1.23 -5.33
CA ASN A 331 -16.68 0.68 -6.18
C ASN A 331 -16.57 -0.84 -6.32
N ALA A 332 -15.36 -1.40 -6.35
CA ALA A 332 -15.16 -2.85 -6.34
C ALA A 332 -15.72 -3.49 -5.06
N GLY A 333 -15.41 -2.94 -3.90
CA GLY A 333 -15.95 -3.43 -2.62
C GLY A 333 -17.46 -3.26 -2.49
N LYS A 334 -18.04 -2.17 -3.03
CA LYS A 334 -19.49 -1.96 -3.09
C LYS A 334 -20.17 -2.94 -4.05
N TYR A 335 -19.58 -3.16 -5.21
CA TYR A 335 -20.08 -4.11 -6.21
C TYR A 335 -20.19 -5.53 -5.65
N LEU A 336 -19.21 -5.94 -4.83
CA LEU A 336 -19.22 -7.24 -4.14
C LEU A 336 -20.10 -7.27 -2.87
N GLY A 337 -20.74 -6.16 -2.51
CA GLY A 337 -21.59 -6.06 -1.34
C GLY A 337 -20.84 -6.03 -0.01
N PHE A 338 -19.53 -5.78 0.00
CA PHE A 338 -18.71 -5.68 1.22
C PHE A 338 -18.61 -4.26 1.79
N LEU A 339 -18.78 -3.24 0.96
CA LEU A 339 -18.67 -1.83 1.33
C LEU A 339 -19.96 -1.07 1.07
N GLU A 340 -20.20 -0.05 1.87
CA GLU A 340 -21.27 0.92 1.69
C GLU A 340 -20.79 2.33 1.98
N GLU A 341 -21.48 3.32 1.40
CA GLU A 341 -21.25 4.73 1.68
C GLU A 341 -22.16 5.18 2.83
N THR A 342 -21.60 5.96 3.74
CA THR A 342 -22.32 6.64 4.80
C THR A 342 -21.85 8.10 4.88
N LYS A 343 -22.57 8.90 5.67
CA LYS A 343 -22.19 10.29 5.92
C LYS A 343 -21.78 10.46 7.36
N ILE A 344 -20.69 11.17 7.59
CA ILE A 344 -20.20 11.54 8.91
C ILE A 344 -20.06 13.04 9.02
N VAL A 345 -20.23 13.56 10.22
CA VAL A 345 -19.97 14.97 10.53
C VAL A 345 -18.59 15.07 11.17
N VAL A 346 -17.68 15.77 10.50
CA VAL A 346 -16.34 16.05 11.01
C VAL A 346 -16.25 17.49 11.48
N ASP A 347 -15.65 17.73 12.63
CA ASP A 347 -15.37 19.07 13.12
C ASP A 347 -13.95 19.48 12.68
N GLU A 348 -13.87 20.36 11.69
CA GLU A 348 -12.61 20.95 11.25
C GLU A 348 -12.54 22.41 11.70
N ASN A 349 -11.70 22.69 12.67
CA ASN A 349 -11.47 24.05 13.21
C ASN A 349 -12.74 24.75 13.72
N GLY A 350 -13.66 24.00 14.38
CA GLY A 350 -14.92 24.54 14.90
C GLY A 350 -16.04 24.67 13.85
N LYS A 351 -15.81 24.19 12.63
CA LYS A 351 -16.85 24.08 11.60
C LYS A 351 -17.21 22.61 11.40
N LYS A 352 -18.50 22.31 11.52
CA LYS A 352 -19.03 20.97 11.24
C LYS A 352 -19.26 20.82 9.74
N GLU A 353 -18.54 19.92 9.12
CA GLU A 353 -18.71 19.54 7.71
C GLU A 353 -19.22 18.12 7.57
N GLU A 354 -20.21 17.91 6.70
CA GLU A 354 -20.65 16.57 6.33
C GLU A 354 -19.69 15.99 5.28
N LYS A 355 -19.09 14.84 5.59
CA LYS A 355 -18.18 14.15 4.68
C LYS A 355 -18.70 12.75 4.36
N THR A 356 -18.42 12.29 3.14
CA THR A 356 -18.67 10.90 2.76
C THR A 356 -17.64 10.00 3.43
N ALA A 357 -18.12 8.96 4.08
CA ALA A 357 -17.33 7.88 4.64
C ALA A 357 -17.65 6.55 3.95
N ILE A 358 -16.72 5.62 3.99
CA ILE A 358 -16.89 4.25 3.50
C ILE A 358 -16.75 3.32 4.70
N THR A 359 -17.67 2.38 4.81
CA THR A 359 -17.69 1.39 5.90
C THR A 359 -17.93 -0.01 5.35
N LEU A 360 -17.58 -1.00 6.17
CA LEU A 360 -17.94 -2.39 5.90
C LEU A 360 -19.45 -2.59 6.13
N THR A 361 -20.11 -3.24 5.17
CA THR A 361 -21.48 -3.78 5.37
C THR A 361 -21.47 -4.90 6.42
N SER A 362 -22.64 -5.39 6.81
CA SER A 362 -22.75 -6.59 7.66
C SER A 362 -22.04 -7.80 7.02
N ARG A 363 -22.13 -7.98 5.69
CA ARG A 363 -21.40 -9.00 4.94
C ARG A 363 -19.89 -8.76 5.00
N GLY A 364 -19.44 -7.53 4.80
CA GLY A 364 -18.01 -7.17 4.90
C GLY A 364 -17.44 -7.44 6.29
N LYS A 365 -18.16 -7.10 7.36
CA LYS A 365 -17.76 -7.38 8.75
C LYS A 365 -17.67 -8.88 9.05
N SER A 366 -18.58 -9.68 8.52
CA SER A 366 -18.60 -11.13 8.75
C SER A 366 -17.36 -11.84 8.21
N LEU A 367 -16.67 -11.30 7.20
CA LEU A 367 -15.41 -11.83 6.64
C LEU A 367 -14.31 -11.99 7.70
N PHE A 368 -14.28 -11.10 8.68
CA PHE A 368 -13.24 -11.07 9.71
C PHE A 368 -13.58 -11.88 10.96
N ASN A 369 -14.71 -12.60 10.93
CA ASN A 369 -15.13 -13.52 11.99
C ASN A 369 -15.02 -14.99 11.58
N ILE A 370 -14.49 -15.26 10.40
CA ILE A 370 -14.29 -16.61 9.86
C ILE A 370 -12.79 -16.86 9.61
N SER A 371 -12.40 -18.14 9.46
CA SER A 371 -11.01 -18.50 9.22
C SER A 371 -10.49 -17.93 7.90
N HIS A 372 -9.16 -17.86 7.77
CA HIS A 372 -8.52 -17.32 6.57
C HIS A 372 -8.98 -18.04 5.31
N LYS A 373 -9.00 -19.38 5.30
CA LYS A 373 -9.48 -20.19 4.17
C LYS A 373 -10.92 -19.81 3.79
N ASN A 374 -11.81 -19.79 4.77
CA ASN A 374 -13.22 -19.48 4.51
C ASN A 374 -13.40 -18.05 4.01
N ARG A 375 -12.59 -17.10 4.48
CA ARG A 375 -12.59 -15.72 3.99
C ARG A 375 -12.18 -15.63 2.52
N GLN A 376 -11.12 -16.35 2.10
CA GLN A 376 -10.75 -16.42 0.68
C GLN A 376 -11.88 -17.03 -0.17
N LEU A 377 -12.53 -18.07 0.32
CA LEU A 377 -13.66 -18.71 -0.38
C LEU A 377 -14.88 -17.81 -0.46
N GLU A 378 -15.16 -16.98 0.56
CA GLU A 378 -16.22 -15.96 0.49
C GLU A 378 -15.90 -14.86 -0.53
N TYR A 379 -14.62 -14.45 -0.70
CA TYR A 379 -14.23 -13.56 -1.80
C TYR A 379 -14.51 -14.21 -3.17
N VAL A 380 -14.10 -15.44 -3.35
CA VAL A 380 -14.38 -16.19 -4.60
C VAL A 380 -15.87 -16.26 -4.86
N LYS A 381 -16.66 -16.59 -3.86
CA LYS A 381 -18.12 -16.64 -3.97
C LYS A 381 -18.71 -15.29 -4.37
N ALA A 382 -18.28 -14.20 -3.70
CA ALA A 382 -18.75 -12.85 -4.00
C ALA A 382 -18.42 -12.42 -5.43
N ILE A 383 -17.29 -12.83 -5.98
CA ILE A 383 -16.94 -12.58 -7.38
C ILE A 383 -17.83 -13.41 -8.32
N LEU A 384 -17.92 -14.73 -8.06
CA LEU A 384 -18.60 -15.65 -8.98
C LEU A 384 -20.14 -15.62 -8.88
N GLU A 385 -20.74 -14.97 -7.88
CA GLU A 385 -22.19 -14.77 -7.83
C GLU A 385 -22.69 -13.73 -8.86
N HIS A 386 -21.80 -12.98 -9.52
CA HIS A 386 -22.12 -12.12 -10.65
C HIS A 386 -21.98 -12.87 -11.98
N GLN A 387 -23.03 -12.82 -12.81
CA GLN A 387 -23.13 -13.61 -14.03
C GLN A 387 -21.88 -13.51 -14.93
N VAL A 388 -21.40 -12.30 -15.20
CA VAL A 388 -20.25 -12.08 -16.09
C VAL A 388 -18.97 -12.78 -15.60
N PHE A 389 -18.72 -12.78 -14.29
CA PHE A 389 -17.57 -13.47 -13.71
C PHE A 389 -17.76 -14.99 -13.71
N TYR A 390 -18.96 -15.46 -13.41
CA TYR A 390 -19.30 -16.89 -13.43
C TYR A 390 -19.10 -17.50 -14.82
N GLU A 391 -19.66 -16.87 -15.84
CA GLU A 391 -19.54 -17.34 -17.22
C GLU A 391 -18.10 -17.26 -17.72
N THR A 392 -17.40 -16.15 -17.40
CA THR A 392 -15.99 -16.00 -17.77
C THR A 392 -15.11 -17.07 -17.12
N PHE A 393 -15.33 -17.39 -15.84
CA PHE A 393 -14.59 -18.45 -15.15
C PHE A 393 -14.82 -19.83 -15.79
N ASN A 394 -16.07 -20.16 -16.13
CA ASN A 394 -16.40 -21.42 -16.80
C ASN A 394 -15.76 -21.53 -18.18
N GLU A 395 -15.73 -20.45 -18.97
CA GLU A 395 -15.05 -20.44 -20.27
C GLU A 395 -13.53 -20.49 -20.13
N TYR A 396 -12.97 -19.82 -19.11
CA TYR A 396 -11.55 -19.88 -18.79
C TYR A 396 -11.10 -21.34 -18.49
N LYS A 397 -11.87 -22.08 -17.69
CA LYS A 397 -11.59 -23.49 -17.39
C LYS A 397 -11.64 -24.41 -18.62
N LYS A 398 -12.36 -24.04 -19.66
CA LYS A 398 -12.40 -24.74 -20.95
C LYS A 398 -11.28 -24.31 -21.92
N ASN A 399 -10.42 -23.38 -21.52
CA ASN A 399 -9.44 -22.70 -22.37
C ASN A 399 -10.08 -22.00 -23.61
N ASN A 400 -11.30 -21.53 -23.46
CA ASN A 400 -12.12 -20.96 -24.55
C ASN A 400 -12.29 -19.43 -24.42
N ILE A 401 -11.62 -18.76 -23.48
CA ILE A 401 -11.77 -17.33 -23.29
C ILE A 401 -10.90 -16.54 -24.26
N THR A 402 -11.51 -15.76 -25.13
CA THR A 402 -10.87 -14.74 -25.95
C THR A 402 -11.32 -13.36 -25.52
N LYS A 403 -10.60 -12.32 -25.93
CA LYS A 403 -10.98 -10.94 -25.62
C LYS A 403 -12.36 -10.62 -26.18
N GLU A 404 -12.67 -11.06 -27.39
CA GLU A 404 -13.94 -10.85 -28.06
C GLU A 404 -15.08 -11.53 -27.31
N LYS A 405 -14.87 -12.77 -26.87
CA LYS A 405 -15.86 -13.52 -26.11
C LYS A 405 -16.12 -12.86 -24.75
N LEU A 406 -15.08 -12.41 -24.07
CA LEU A 406 -15.21 -11.67 -22.79
C LEU A 406 -16.03 -10.38 -22.97
N ILE A 407 -15.74 -9.60 -24.01
CA ILE A 407 -16.51 -8.38 -24.34
C ILE A 407 -17.98 -8.74 -24.61
N GLN A 408 -18.26 -9.84 -25.30
CA GLN A 408 -19.63 -10.29 -25.56
C GLN A 408 -20.35 -10.65 -24.26
N LEU A 409 -19.73 -11.43 -23.36
CA LEU A 409 -20.29 -11.74 -22.05
C LEU A 409 -20.61 -10.50 -21.23
N MET A 410 -19.75 -9.48 -21.29
CA MET A 410 -20.01 -8.20 -20.63
C MET A 410 -21.19 -7.43 -21.21
N LYS A 411 -21.40 -7.52 -22.52
CA LYS A 411 -22.57 -6.90 -23.18
C LYS A 411 -23.87 -7.62 -22.84
N ASP A 412 -23.83 -8.94 -22.76
CA ASP A 412 -24.98 -9.77 -22.45
C ASP A 412 -25.45 -9.67 -20.99
N ALA A 413 -24.52 -9.30 -20.08
CA ALA A 413 -24.80 -9.18 -18.64
C ALA A 413 -25.49 -7.86 -18.23
N ASP A 414 -25.81 -6.96 -19.15
CA ASP A 414 -26.48 -5.65 -18.91
C ASP A 414 -25.91 -4.85 -17.72
N LEU A 415 -24.58 -4.69 -17.70
CA LEU A 415 -23.84 -4.08 -16.61
C LEU A 415 -24.21 -2.59 -16.41
N TYR A 416 -24.44 -2.18 -15.17
CA TYR A 416 -24.90 -0.85 -14.81
C TYR A 416 -24.02 0.27 -15.41
N ASN A 417 -24.64 1.16 -16.18
CA ASN A 417 -23.98 2.31 -16.83
C ASN A 417 -22.77 1.99 -17.74
N LEU A 418 -22.67 0.74 -18.24
CA LEU A 418 -21.54 0.30 -19.07
C LEU A 418 -21.99 0.16 -20.55
N LYS A 419 -22.12 1.30 -21.26
CA LYS A 419 -22.65 1.34 -22.64
C LYS A 419 -21.59 1.54 -23.73
N SER A 420 -20.41 2.07 -23.40
CA SER A 420 -19.35 2.39 -24.38
C SER A 420 -18.41 1.22 -24.58
N ASP A 421 -18.17 0.80 -25.82
CA ASP A 421 -17.22 -0.27 -26.16
C ASP A 421 -15.81 0.00 -25.59
N VAL A 422 -15.33 1.24 -25.65
CA VAL A 422 -14.03 1.62 -25.05
C VAL A 422 -14.01 1.39 -23.53
N THR A 423 -15.12 1.64 -22.87
CA THR A 423 -15.23 1.42 -21.43
C THR A 423 -15.31 -0.08 -21.11
N ILE A 424 -16.07 -0.85 -21.89
CA ILE A 424 -16.16 -2.29 -21.77
C ILE A 424 -14.77 -2.92 -21.92
N GLU A 425 -14.01 -2.58 -22.96
CA GLU A 425 -12.65 -3.08 -23.16
C GLU A 425 -11.70 -2.78 -21.99
N ARG A 426 -11.79 -1.59 -21.42
CA ARG A 426 -11.00 -1.23 -20.23
C ARG A 426 -11.39 -2.04 -18.99
N ARG A 427 -12.68 -2.36 -18.83
CA ARG A 427 -13.19 -3.14 -17.68
C ARG A 427 -12.92 -4.63 -17.84
N ALA A 428 -12.83 -5.14 -19.06
CA ALA A 428 -12.49 -6.54 -19.33
C ALA A 428 -11.19 -6.98 -18.65
N SER A 429 -10.21 -6.08 -18.52
CA SER A 429 -8.97 -6.36 -17.79
C SER A 429 -9.19 -6.68 -16.31
N THR A 430 -10.19 -6.06 -15.67
CA THR A 430 -10.52 -6.34 -14.27
C THR A 430 -11.08 -7.76 -14.11
N ILE A 431 -11.98 -8.17 -15.02
CA ILE A 431 -12.53 -9.54 -14.99
C ILE A 431 -11.40 -10.55 -15.14
N GLN A 432 -10.54 -10.38 -16.16
CA GLN A 432 -9.43 -11.28 -16.38
C GLN A 432 -8.52 -11.39 -15.15
N ARG A 433 -8.14 -10.27 -14.54
CA ARG A 433 -7.28 -10.25 -13.35
C ARG A 433 -7.92 -10.89 -12.13
N TRP A 434 -9.23 -10.75 -11.95
CA TRP A 434 -9.93 -11.39 -10.84
C TRP A 434 -10.07 -12.89 -11.05
N ILE A 435 -10.30 -13.35 -12.29
CA ILE A 435 -10.28 -14.78 -12.62
C ILE A 435 -8.86 -15.36 -12.41
N GLU A 436 -7.80 -14.68 -12.86
CA GLU A 436 -6.42 -15.06 -12.60
C GLU A 436 -6.12 -15.14 -11.08
N TRP A 437 -6.65 -14.22 -10.29
CA TRP A 437 -6.53 -14.25 -8.83
C TRP A 437 -7.19 -15.51 -8.25
N ILE A 438 -8.41 -15.86 -8.67
CA ILE A 438 -9.10 -17.08 -8.24
C ILE A 438 -8.27 -18.32 -8.59
N THR A 439 -7.77 -18.41 -9.81
CA THR A 439 -6.98 -19.58 -10.26
C THR A 439 -5.67 -19.70 -9.51
N ASN A 440 -5.00 -18.61 -9.22
CA ASN A 440 -3.77 -18.60 -8.44
C ASN A 440 -3.96 -19.07 -6.98
N LEU A 441 -5.17 -19.05 -6.43
CA LEU A 441 -5.42 -19.57 -5.07
C LEU A 441 -5.21 -21.08 -4.97
N TYR A 442 -5.42 -21.85 -6.04
CA TYR A 442 -5.33 -23.33 -6.02
C TYR A 442 -4.27 -23.89 -6.99
N GLU A 443 -3.78 -23.10 -7.94
CA GLU A 443 -2.74 -23.50 -8.89
C GLU A 443 -1.32 -23.14 -8.41
N VAL A 444 -1.14 -22.90 -7.10
CA VAL A 444 0.20 -22.58 -6.57
C VAL A 444 1.20 -23.61 -7.07
N LYS A 445 2.08 -23.18 -7.95
CA LYS A 445 3.24 -23.99 -8.37
C LYS A 445 4.05 -24.33 -7.13
N GLN A 446 4.11 -25.62 -6.84
CA GLN A 446 4.96 -26.20 -5.81
C GLN A 446 6.44 -25.85 -6.03
#